data_daece50f2c15bda466fbcbf6a369fdf9
#
_entry.id   daece50f2c15bda466fbcbf6a369fdf9
#
_cell.length_a   1.000
_cell.length_b   1.000
_cell.length_c   1.000
_cell.angle_alpha   90.00
_cell.angle_beta   90.00
_cell.angle_gamma   90.00
#
_symmetry.space_group_name_H-M   'P 1'
#
loop_
_entity.id
_entity.type
_entity.pdbx_description
1 polymer ?
#
loop_
_entity_poly.entity_id
_entity_poly.type
_entity_poly.pdbx_seq_one_letter_code
_entity_poly.pdbx_strand_id
1 'polypeptide(L)'
;MSDYHQKRATDIIKKIRYATLATVTPEAKPWNSPVAHEYDQDLNIYWFSDKEGQHSKNVRANGEVFIVIYDSTVPEGEGEGVYIQAKVIELSDPEEIRHARRIKKGPDMDAPDDFMGDAIRRVYKATPQKVWMNDADVKDGVFIRDYRVELDLDELKGSIS
;
A
#
# COMPACT_ATOMS: atom_id res chain seq x y z
N MET A 1 -23.66 5.39 1.96
CA MET A 1 -22.36 6.07 1.68
C MET A 1 -21.16 5.16 1.87
N SER A 2 -21.10 4.34 2.90
CA SER A 2 -20.00 3.40 3.12
C SER A 2 -19.80 2.42 1.97
N ASP A 3 -20.86 1.86 1.43
CA ASP A 3 -20.84 0.83 0.40
C ASP A 3 -20.20 1.31 -0.93
N TYR A 4 -20.48 2.55 -1.36
CA TYR A 4 -19.86 3.11 -2.57
C TYR A 4 -18.34 3.25 -2.43
N HIS A 5 -17.86 3.88 -1.35
CA HIS A 5 -16.44 4.10 -1.13
C HIS A 5 -15.68 2.77 -0.90
N GLN A 6 -16.27 1.82 -0.17
CA GLN A 6 -15.70 0.49 0.02
C GLN A 6 -15.50 -0.23 -1.34
N LYS A 7 -16.53 -0.21 -2.18
CA LYS A 7 -16.45 -0.81 -3.51
C LYS A 7 -15.38 -0.14 -4.37
N ARG A 8 -15.34 1.20 -4.42
CA ARG A 8 -14.35 1.94 -5.20
C ARG A 8 -12.92 1.70 -4.70
N ALA A 9 -12.71 1.66 -3.38
CA ALA A 9 -11.41 1.33 -2.80
C ALA A 9 -10.95 -0.08 -3.21
N THR A 10 -11.85 -1.05 -3.13
CA THR A 10 -11.59 -2.44 -3.58
C THR A 10 -11.20 -2.47 -5.05
N ASP A 11 -11.95 -1.78 -5.92
CA ASP A 11 -11.67 -1.72 -7.36
C ASP A 11 -10.27 -1.10 -7.64
N ILE A 12 -9.92 -0.02 -6.95
CA ILE A 12 -8.62 0.64 -7.09
C ILE A 12 -7.49 -0.28 -6.64
N ILE A 13 -7.59 -0.90 -5.47
CA ILE A 13 -6.57 -1.80 -4.93
C ILE A 13 -6.34 -2.99 -5.89
N LYS A 14 -7.42 -3.55 -6.45
CA LYS A 14 -7.34 -4.69 -7.38
C LYS A 14 -6.77 -4.30 -8.75
N LYS A 15 -7.07 -3.10 -9.24
CA LYS A 15 -6.71 -2.65 -10.59
C LYS A 15 -5.33 -2.03 -10.69
N ILE A 16 -4.95 -1.21 -9.70
CA ILE A 16 -3.76 -0.36 -9.80
C ILE A 16 -2.53 -1.10 -9.30
N ARG A 17 -1.53 -1.21 -10.17
CA ARG A 17 -0.30 -1.97 -9.94
C ARG A 17 0.67 -1.30 -8.98
N TYR A 18 0.78 0.02 -9.03
CA TYR A 18 1.76 0.77 -8.26
C TYR A 18 1.11 1.53 -7.11
N ALA A 19 1.75 1.46 -5.95
CA ALA A 19 1.47 2.30 -4.81
C ALA A 19 2.63 3.26 -4.60
N THR A 20 2.37 4.44 -4.04
CA THR A 20 3.42 5.33 -3.55
C THR A 20 3.57 5.17 -2.05
N LEU A 21 4.81 5.09 -1.59
CA LEU A 21 5.17 4.97 -0.18
C LEU A 21 5.75 6.30 0.30
N ALA A 22 5.04 6.98 1.20
CA ALA A 22 5.60 8.10 1.93
C ALA A 22 6.28 7.58 3.19
N THR A 23 7.56 7.87 3.31
CA THR A 23 8.41 7.53 4.46
C THR A 23 9.17 8.76 4.94
N VAL A 24 9.84 8.67 6.07
CA VAL A 24 10.58 9.78 6.67
C VAL A 24 12.00 9.35 6.94
N THR A 25 12.98 10.18 6.54
CA THR A 25 14.39 9.96 6.89
C THR A 25 14.63 10.17 8.39
N PRO A 26 15.75 9.67 8.95
CA PRO A 26 16.12 9.94 10.35
C PRO A 26 16.16 11.45 10.70
N GLU A 27 16.45 12.30 9.71
CA GLU A 27 16.48 13.77 9.85
C GLU A 27 15.09 14.42 9.64
N ALA A 28 14.02 13.63 9.73
CA ALA A 28 12.63 14.06 9.54
C ALA A 28 12.32 14.69 8.16
N LYS A 29 13.03 14.27 7.12
CA LYS A 29 12.75 14.71 5.76
C LYS A 29 11.79 13.71 5.09
N PRO A 30 10.74 14.19 4.43
CA PRO A 30 9.82 13.32 3.71
C PRO A 30 10.51 12.69 2.50
N TRP A 31 10.16 11.43 2.24
CA TRP A 31 10.62 10.67 1.09
C TRP A 31 9.45 9.92 0.47
N ASN A 32 9.35 9.87 -0.85
CA ASN A 32 8.29 9.15 -1.55
C ASN A 32 8.88 8.25 -2.62
N SER A 33 8.37 7.02 -2.72
CA SER A 33 8.80 6.03 -3.71
C SER A 33 7.62 5.24 -4.26
N PRO A 34 7.47 5.11 -5.58
CA PRO A 34 6.52 4.16 -6.17
C PRO A 34 7.07 2.74 -6.06
N VAL A 35 6.21 1.79 -5.71
CA VAL A 35 6.51 0.36 -5.68
C VAL A 35 5.39 -0.44 -6.32
N ALA A 36 5.74 -1.53 -7.01
CA ALA A 36 4.76 -2.53 -7.39
C ALA A 36 4.37 -3.30 -6.13
N HIS A 37 3.09 -3.25 -5.77
CA HIS A 37 2.58 -3.86 -4.56
C HIS A 37 1.79 -5.13 -4.85
N GLU A 38 1.73 -5.98 -3.85
CA GLU A 38 0.83 -7.12 -3.74
C GLU A 38 0.06 -6.99 -2.42
N TYR A 39 -1.04 -7.70 -2.26
CA TYR A 39 -1.81 -7.72 -1.03
C TYR A 39 -2.39 -9.12 -0.75
N ASP A 40 -2.64 -9.41 0.50
CA ASP A 40 -3.34 -10.61 0.95
C ASP A 40 -4.79 -10.33 1.34
N GLN A 41 -5.49 -11.37 1.76
CA GLN A 41 -6.89 -11.29 2.22
C GLN A 41 -7.11 -10.42 3.46
N ASP A 42 -6.05 -10.19 4.25
CA ASP A 42 -6.06 -9.32 5.42
C ASP A 42 -5.66 -7.88 5.08
N LEU A 43 -5.51 -7.60 3.77
CA LEU A 43 -5.04 -6.32 3.24
C LEU A 43 -3.62 -5.94 3.71
N ASN A 44 -2.81 -6.90 4.15
CA ASN A 44 -1.40 -6.64 4.28
C ASN A 44 -0.82 -6.36 2.90
N ILE A 45 -0.04 -5.30 2.80
CA ILE A 45 0.57 -4.86 1.54
C ILE A 45 2.03 -5.26 1.52
N TYR A 46 2.44 -5.91 0.44
CA TYR A 46 3.81 -6.42 0.27
C TYR A 46 4.49 -5.75 -0.92
N TRP A 47 5.78 -5.48 -0.77
CA TRP A 47 6.64 -5.10 -1.88
C TRP A 47 8.05 -5.67 -1.72
N PHE A 48 8.79 -5.66 -2.81
CA PHE A 48 10.12 -6.25 -2.92
C PHE A 48 11.09 -5.17 -3.39
N SER A 49 12.05 -4.82 -2.56
CA SER A 49 12.96 -3.70 -2.84
C SER A 49 14.39 -4.00 -2.41
N ASP A 50 15.32 -3.23 -2.99
CA ASP A 50 16.70 -3.20 -2.55
C ASP A 50 16.80 -2.73 -1.08
N LYS A 51 17.51 -3.50 -0.26
CA LYS A 51 17.71 -3.19 1.16
C LYS A 51 18.44 -1.88 1.41
N GLU A 52 19.22 -1.41 0.43
CA GLU A 52 19.97 -0.16 0.51
C GLU A 52 19.21 1.04 -0.07
N GLY A 53 18.04 0.82 -0.66
CA GLY A 53 17.15 1.90 -1.10
C GLY A 53 16.73 2.81 0.06
N GLN A 54 16.57 4.11 -0.21
CA GLN A 54 16.27 5.07 0.88
C GLN A 54 14.97 4.73 1.62
N HIS A 55 13.89 4.35 0.91
CA HIS A 55 12.63 3.95 1.55
C HIS A 55 12.81 2.70 2.43
N SER A 56 13.68 1.75 2.03
CA SER A 56 13.98 0.56 2.83
C SER A 56 14.71 0.94 4.14
N LYS A 57 15.69 1.85 4.06
CA LYS A 57 16.39 2.39 5.24
C LYS A 57 15.43 3.15 6.16
N ASN A 58 14.55 3.97 5.59
CA ASN A 58 13.55 4.74 6.33
C ASN A 58 12.61 3.81 7.11
N VAL A 59 12.12 2.75 6.45
CA VAL A 59 11.23 1.75 7.06
C VAL A 59 11.90 1.04 8.24
N ARG A 60 13.16 0.63 8.10
CA ARG A 60 13.91 0.02 9.21
C ARG A 60 14.10 0.97 10.38
N ALA A 61 14.27 2.26 10.11
CA ALA A 61 14.48 3.26 11.16
C ALA A 61 13.20 3.65 11.90
N ASN A 62 12.05 3.68 11.23
CA ASN A 62 10.82 4.25 11.78
C ASN A 62 9.68 3.23 11.92
N GLY A 63 9.49 2.32 10.96
CA GLY A 63 8.38 1.35 10.98
C GLY A 63 7.01 1.94 10.64
N GLU A 64 6.92 3.19 10.22
CA GLU A 64 5.71 3.87 9.80
C GLU A 64 5.73 4.15 8.31
N VAL A 65 4.61 3.97 7.64
CA VAL A 65 4.46 4.30 6.22
C VAL A 65 3.05 4.84 5.94
N PHE A 66 2.96 5.77 5.02
CA PHE A 66 1.70 6.20 4.44
C PHE A 66 1.69 5.81 2.96
N ILE A 67 0.67 5.06 2.56
CA ILE A 67 0.57 4.48 1.21
C ILE A 67 -0.57 5.14 0.47
N VAL A 68 -0.36 5.48 -0.81
CA VAL A 68 -1.41 5.94 -1.69
C VAL A 68 -1.45 5.08 -2.94
N ILE A 69 -2.65 4.59 -3.28
CA ILE A 69 -2.93 3.83 -4.51
C ILE A 69 -3.95 4.62 -5.31
N TYR A 70 -3.61 5.05 -6.53
CA TYR A 70 -4.48 5.88 -7.35
C TYR A 70 -4.18 5.70 -8.84
N ASP A 71 -5.17 5.95 -9.69
CA ASP A 71 -5.01 5.95 -11.13
C ASP A 71 -4.65 7.37 -11.60
N SER A 72 -3.40 7.57 -12.02
CA SER A 72 -2.90 8.86 -12.49
C SER A 72 -3.28 9.18 -13.94
N THR A 73 -4.03 8.30 -14.60
CA THR A 73 -4.40 8.45 -16.02
C THR A 73 -5.81 9.01 -16.25
N VAL A 74 -6.59 9.15 -15.17
CA VAL A 74 -7.93 9.75 -15.25
C VAL A 74 -7.88 11.27 -15.43
N PRO A 75 -8.90 11.91 -16.01
CA PRO A 75 -8.96 13.36 -16.13
C PRO A 75 -8.91 14.08 -14.78
N GLU A 76 -8.46 15.34 -14.82
CA GLU A 76 -8.52 16.23 -13.66
C GLU A 76 -9.95 16.34 -13.11
N GLY A 77 -10.11 16.24 -11.79
CA GLY A 77 -11.41 16.27 -11.12
C GLY A 77 -12.10 14.91 -10.98
N GLU A 78 -11.59 13.86 -11.62
CA GLU A 78 -12.11 12.49 -11.53
C GLU A 78 -11.21 11.57 -10.72
N GLY A 79 -10.14 12.11 -10.13
CA GLY A 79 -9.14 11.34 -9.40
C GLY A 79 -9.69 10.76 -8.09
N GLU A 80 -9.59 9.45 -7.96
CA GLU A 80 -9.88 8.71 -6.72
C GLU A 80 -8.63 8.00 -6.25
N GLY A 81 -8.40 8.02 -4.94
CA GLY A 81 -7.27 7.36 -4.31
C GLY A 81 -7.64 6.66 -3.01
N VAL A 82 -6.95 5.57 -2.75
CA VAL A 82 -6.98 4.87 -1.46
C VAL A 82 -5.75 5.29 -0.66
N TYR A 83 -5.98 5.76 0.55
CA TYR A 83 -4.95 6.27 1.45
C TYR A 83 -4.86 5.34 2.65
N ILE A 84 -3.68 4.81 2.93
CA ILE A 84 -3.48 3.79 3.96
C ILE A 84 -2.37 4.21 4.91
N GLN A 85 -2.69 4.36 6.17
CA GLN A 85 -1.72 4.45 7.25
C GLN A 85 -1.38 3.04 7.72
N ALA A 86 -0.11 2.67 7.74
CA ALA A 86 0.30 1.32 8.07
C ALA A 86 1.58 1.26 8.92
N LYS A 87 1.70 0.19 9.68
CA LYS A 87 2.96 -0.27 10.27
C LYS A 87 3.67 -1.17 9.28
N VAL A 88 4.97 -1.02 9.16
CA VAL A 88 5.76 -1.77 8.20
C VAL A 88 6.97 -2.44 8.86
N ILE A 89 7.26 -3.66 8.42
CA ILE A 89 8.44 -4.42 8.81
C ILE A 89 9.15 -4.97 7.57
N GLU A 90 10.46 -5.11 7.67
CA GLU A 90 11.25 -5.95 6.77
C GLU A 90 11.12 -7.39 7.23
N LEU A 91 10.66 -8.29 6.35
CA LEU A 91 10.45 -9.68 6.70
C LEU A 91 11.79 -10.42 6.86
N SER A 92 11.88 -11.23 7.91
CA SER A 92 13.03 -12.11 8.19
C SER A 92 12.63 -13.58 8.36
N ASP A 93 11.35 -13.87 8.57
CA ASP A 93 10.83 -15.22 8.67
C ASP A 93 10.70 -15.85 7.28
N PRO A 94 11.34 -17.01 7.02
CA PRO A 94 11.25 -17.69 5.72
C PRO A 94 9.82 -18.02 5.30
N GLU A 95 8.92 -18.38 6.22
CA GLU A 95 7.54 -18.72 5.89
C GLU A 95 6.72 -17.47 5.49
N GLU A 96 6.93 -16.34 6.13
CA GLU A 96 6.30 -15.06 5.73
C GLU A 96 6.82 -14.62 4.35
N ILE A 97 8.10 -14.79 4.08
CA ILE A 97 8.70 -14.48 2.76
C ILE A 97 8.12 -15.40 1.68
N ARG A 98 7.98 -16.70 1.95
CA ARG A 98 7.31 -17.64 1.04
C ARG A 98 5.87 -17.24 0.77
N HIS A 99 5.13 -16.86 1.79
CA HIS A 99 3.76 -16.37 1.65
C HIS A 99 3.68 -15.18 0.69
N ALA A 100 4.50 -14.15 0.90
CA ALA A 100 4.57 -12.97 0.03
C ALA A 100 4.97 -13.34 -1.42
N ARG A 101 5.89 -14.28 -1.58
CA ARG A 101 6.30 -14.78 -2.91
C ARG A 101 5.18 -15.49 -3.64
N ARG A 102 4.40 -16.31 -2.95
CA ARG A 102 3.25 -17.03 -3.54
C ARG A 102 2.18 -16.06 -4.02
N ILE A 103 1.89 -14.99 -3.26
CA ILE A 103 0.97 -13.95 -3.68
C ILE A 103 1.43 -13.31 -4.99
N LYS A 104 2.73 -13.01 -5.10
CA LYS A 104 3.30 -12.34 -6.27
C LYS A 104 3.42 -13.23 -7.50
N LYS A 105 3.83 -14.48 -7.33
CA LYS A 105 4.26 -15.36 -8.44
C LYS A 105 3.51 -16.68 -8.51
N GLY A 106 2.65 -16.95 -7.54
CA GLY A 106 1.96 -18.23 -7.44
C GLY A 106 2.74 -19.32 -6.70
N PRO A 107 2.15 -20.51 -6.53
CA PRO A 107 2.64 -21.54 -5.61
C PRO A 107 4.00 -22.14 -5.96
N ASP A 108 4.44 -22.06 -7.21
CA ASP A 108 5.66 -22.72 -7.69
C ASP A 108 6.95 -21.90 -7.51
N MET A 109 6.85 -20.72 -6.89
CA MET A 109 7.97 -19.79 -6.72
C MET A 109 8.42 -19.69 -5.26
N ASP A 110 9.00 -20.76 -4.78
CA ASP A 110 9.53 -20.88 -3.41
C ASP A 110 11.05 -20.66 -3.40
N ALA A 111 11.49 -19.45 -3.06
CA ALA A 111 12.90 -19.12 -2.93
C ALA A 111 13.10 -18.00 -1.88
N PRO A 112 12.92 -18.30 -0.56
CA PRO A 112 13.10 -17.29 0.47
C PRO A 112 14.54 -16.75 0.55
N ASP A 113 15.53 -17.56 0.18
CA ASP A 113 16.94 -17.18 0.22
C ASP A 113 17.29 -16.00 -0.69
N ASP A 114 16.53 -15.79 -1.76
CA ASP A 114 16.66 -14.62 -2.65
C ASP A 114 16.39 -13.28 -1.93
N PHE A 115 15.81 -13.32 -0.72
CA PHE A 115 15.39 -12.16 0.05
C PHE A 115 15.91 -12.16 1.50
N MET A 116 16.93 -12.95 1.78
CA MET A 116 17.52 -13.13 3.11
C MET A 116 19.05 -13.03 3.05
N GLY A 117 19.68 -12.99 4.24
CA GLY A 117 21.13 -13.04 4.36
C GLY A 117 21.82 -11.96 3.54
N ASP A 118 22.72 -12.38 2.65
CA ASP A 118 23.51 -11.47 1.80
C ASP A 118 22.75 -10.97 0.56
N ALA A 119 21.55 -11.49 0.27
CA ALA A 119 20.75 -11.05 -0.86
C ALA A 119 20.51 -9.53 -0.81
N ILE A 120 20.51 -8.91 -1.99
CA ILE A 120 20.31 -7.45 -2.12
C ILE A 120 18.86 -7.06 -1.82
N ARG A 121 17.91 -7.89 -2.24
CA ARG A 121 16.49 -7.62 -2.11
C ARG A 121 15.93 -8.11 -0.79
N ARG A 122 14.91 -7.40 -0.32
CA ARG A 122 14.11 -7.75 0.86
C ARG A 122 12.63 -7.67 0.54
N VAL A 123 11.86 -8.36 1.36
CA VAL A 123 10.39 -8.27 1.35
C VAL A 123 9.95 -7.39 2.51
N TYR A 124 9.06 -6.47 2.22
CA TYR A 124 8.45 -5.59 3.21
C TYR A 124 6.97 -5.90 3.31
N LYS A 125 6.45 -5.85 4.54
CA LYS A 125 5.03 -6.08 4.84
C LYS A 125 4.49 -4.87 5.60
N ALA A 126 3.52 -4.20 5.02
CA ALA A 126 2.77 -3.13 5.67
C ALA A 126 1.42 -3.66 6.14
N THR A 127 1.14 -3.50 7.44
CA THR A 127 -0.13 -3.87 8.06
C THR A 127 -0.97 -2.61 8.25
N PRO A 128 -2.11 -2.49 7.55
CA PRO A 128 -2.97 -1.33 7.62
C PRO A 128 -3.50 -1.08 9.03
N GLN A 129 -3.54 0.19 9.42
CA GLN A 129 -4.16 0.65 10.67
C GLN A 129 -5.41 1.46 10.41
N LYS A 130 -5.37 2.29 9.35
CA LYS A 130 -6.48 3.11 8.89
C LYS A 130 -6.46 3.24 7.38
N VAL A 131 -7.63 3.31 6.79
CA VAL A 131 -7.82 3.46 5.35
C VAL A 131 -8.84 4.55 5.07
N TRP A 132 -8.58 5.37 4.06
CA TRP A 132 -9.48 6.42 3.59
C TRP A 132 -9.58 6.41 2.07
N MET A 133 -10.66 7.00 1.57
CA MET A 133 -10.75 7.50 0.19
C MET A 133 -10.96 9.01 0.20
N ASN A 134 -10.57 9.68 -0.89
CA ASN A 134 -10.97 11.05 -1.13
C ASN A 134 -12.43 11.11 -1.60
N ASP A 135 -13.08 12.20 -1.23
CA ASP A 135 -14.39 12.60 -1.74
C ASP A 135 -14.44 14.14 -1.81
N ALA A 136 -15.46 14.69 -2.46
CA ALA A 136 -15.61 16.12 -2.62
C ALA A 136 -17.08 16.54 -2.55
N ASP A 137 -17.33 17.70 -1.94
CA ASP A 137 -18.62 18.38 -2.05
C ASP A 137 -18.65 19.20 -3.34
N VAL A 138 -19.68 18.96 -4.14
CA VAL A 138 -19.98 19.70 -5.38
C VAL A 138 -21.41 20.21 -5.31
N LYS A 139 -21.62 21.49 -5.59
CA LYS A 139 -22.94 22.10 -5.68
C LYS A 139 -23.11 22.79 -7.04
N ASP A 140 -24.17 22.44 -7.75
CA ASP A 140 -24.49 22.98 -9.09
C ASP A 140 -23.31 22.86 -10.08
N GLY A 141 -22.55 21.75 -10.00
CA GLY A 141 -21.36 21.50 -10.81
C GLY A 141 -20.10 22.27 -10.37
N VAL A 142 -20.17 23.03 -9.28
CA VAL A 142 -19.05 23.80 -8.74
C VAL A 142 -18.43 23.07 -7.54
N PHE A 143 -17.12 22.86 -7.60
CA PHE A 143 -16.34 22.31 -6.49
C PHE A 143 -16.39 23.25 -5.28
N ILE A 144 -16.62 22.71 -4.09
CA ILE A 144 -16.64 23.43 -2.83
C ILE A 144 -15.43 23.10 -1.97
N ARG A 145 -15.21 21.81 -1.72
CA ARG A 145 -14.08 21.31 -0.92
C ARG A 145 -13.87 19.83 -1.16
N ASP A 146 -12.66 19.36 -0.92
CA ASP A 146 -12.32 17.94 -0.81
C ASP A 146 -12.12 17.53 0.65
N TYR A 147 -12.28 16.24 0.91
CA TYR A 147 -12.09 15.63 2.23
C TYR A 147 -11.78 14.14 2.08
N ARG A 148 -11.44 13.50 3.17
CA ARG A 148 -11.25 12.05 3.22
C ARG A 148 -12.35 11.39 4.03
N VAL A 149 -12.85 10.28 3.50
CA VAL A 149 -13.80 9.40 4.17
C VAL A 149 -13.04 8.22 4.72
N GLU A 150 -13.07 8.03 6.04
CA GLU A 150 -12.48 6.85 6.67
C GLU A 150 -13.35 5.62 6.36
N LEU A 151 -12.70 4.54 5.93
CA LEU A 151 -13.36 3.27 5.58
C LEU A 151 -13.26 2.30 6.74
N ASP A 152 -14.27 1.42 6.84
CA ASP A 152 -14.20 0.28 7.74
C ASP A 152 -13.19 -0.74 7.18
N LEU A 153 -12.13 -0.99 7.95
CA LEU A 153 -11.04 -1.86 7.53
C LEU A 153 -11.47 -3.33 7.43
N ASP A 154 -12.38 -3.78 8.32
CA ASP A 154 -12.84 -5.17 8.33
C ASP A 154 -13.78 -5.43 7.16
N GLU A 155 -14.67 -4.49 6.84
CA GLU A 155 -15.48 -4.55 5.63
C GLU A 155 -14.63 -4.56 4.36
N LEU A 156 -13.58 -3.74 4.31
CA LEU A 156 -12.68 -3.68 3.16
C LEU A 156 -11.93 -4.99 2.95
N LYS A 157 -11.42 -5.62 4.01
CA LYS A 157 -10.81 -6.96 3.96
C LYS A 157 -11.78 -8.00 3.42
N GLY A 158 -13.02 -8.00 3.89
CA GLY A 158 -14.07 -8.87 3.38
C GLY A 158 -14.37 -8.72 1.89
N SER A 159 -14.18 -7.53 1.35
CA SER A 159 -14.43 -7.22 -0.08
C SER A 159 -13.24 -7.56 -0.99
N ILE A 160 -12.04 -7.66 -0.44
CA ILE A 160 -10.79 -7.98 -1.16
C ILE A 160 -10.60 -9.49 -1.34
N SER A 161 -11.14 -10.29 -0.43
CA SER A 161 -11.06 -11.74 -0.37
C SER A 161 -11.61 -12.45 -1.61
#